data_6f9cedf59ccd4ba5a8f41f871c10754c
#
_entry.id   6f9cedf59ccd4ba5a8f41f871c10754c
#
_cell.length_a   1.000
_cell.length_b   1.000
_cell.length_c   1.000
_cell.angle_alpha   90.00
_cell.angle_beta   90.00
_cell.angle_gamma   90.00
#
_symmetry.space_group_name_H-M   'P 1'
#
loop_
_entity.id
_entity.type
_entity.pdbx_description
1 polymer ?
#
loop_
_entity_poly.entity_id
_entity_poly.type
_entity_poly.pdbx_seq_one_letter_code
_entity_poly.pdbx_strand_id
1 'polypeptide(L)'
;MIAWRARLAVALAAALSVAGCSSSNDSSTDATAIRGDSLTIYVSVPRDGASRLAGQQVVDGATLALDQIHARIGRYRLQLRVLDDSAPGSQVWNAAAAAAAAQTAAANPTTIGYLGDFNSGASAVSIPVLNRQAIAQVSPASSAVGLTSDGPGSSPGEPYAYYPTPLRTFTRVVPNDVVQGQVQIRLQRELGCKSVYVVDDGEYDGDETSSAFTQAAQEDHYPVVATQSYVPGESSYASIGQTVAQSGADCALVAAIPERSAAALTAAVAQEAPDVQIFATAGLAEPSFTNEELGGLPTKLDPRVLVTAAGGDPSAGNPLRHAFVSAYTRRYGSPLPVAVDGYEAMRLLLSAVRSATHGGRRGVERVKVVEALHTTHDRESPLGVYRIERNGDTTIDGYGVYRIVNGALRFWRWMTA
;
A
#
# COMPACT_ATOMS: atom_id res chain seq x y z
N MET A 1 77.89 -3.82 2.96
CA MET A 1 78.88 -3.38 3.97
C MET A 1 78.12 -3.04 5.24
N ILE A 2 78.35 -3.85 6.29
CA ILE A 2 78.53 -3.57 7.71
C ILE A 2 77.34 -2.90 8.41
N ALA A 3 76.49 -3.59 9.09
CA ALA A 3 76.50 -4.10 10.49
C ALA A 3 76.70 -3.01 11.54
N TRP A 4 75.73 -2.83 12.48
CA TRP A 4 76.03 -3.14 13.87
C TRP A 4 74.77 -3.11 14.78
N ARG A 5 74.80 -4.05 15.70
CA ARG A 5 73.85 -4.43 16.76
C ARG A 5 73.87 -3.45 17.93
N ALA A 6 72.79 -3.32 18.64
CA ALA A 6 72.84 -3.36 20.13
C ALA A 6 71.43 -3.67 20.70
N ARG A 7 71.41 -4.70 21.52
CA ARG A 7 70.35 -5.19 22.39
C ARG A 7 70.29 -4.32 23.66
N LEU A 8 69.10 -4.02 24.13
CA LEU A 8 68.91 -3.88 25.63
C LEU A 8 67.48 -4.36 25.94
N ALA A 9 67.46 -5.45 26.73
CA ALA A 9 66.27 -6.00 27.39
C ALA A 9 66.09 -5.28 28.74
N VAL A 10 64.88 -4.84 29.01
CA VAL A 10 64.46 -4.59 30.41
C VAL A 10 63.07 -5.23 30.56
N ALA A 11 63.04 -6.26 31.36
CA ALA A 11 61.83 -6.85 31.89
C ALA A 11 61.34 -6.05 33.08
N LEU A 12 60.02 -5.75 33.12
CA LEU A 12 59.35 -5.49 34.40
C LEU A 12 57.94 -6.03 34.38
N ALA A 13 57.56 -6.58 35.50
CA ALA A 13 56.51 -7.50 35.78
C ALA A 13 55.10 -6.92 35.84
N ALA A 14 54.16 -7.76 35.47
CA ALA A 14 52.83 -8.09 36.01
C ALA A 14 52.08 -7.06 36.88
N ALA A 15 50.87 -6.73 36.41
CA ALA A 15 49.66 -6.67 37.22
C ALA A 15 48.46 -7.04 36.34
N LEU A 16 47.96 -8.26 36.45
CA LEU A 16 46.65 -8.68 35.95
C LEU A 16 45.58 -7.99 36.81
N SER A 17 44.89 -7.05 36.24
CA SER A 17 43.58 -6.59 36.71
C SER A 17 42.53 -7.14 35.73
N VAL A 18 41.95 -8.28 36.07
CA VAL A 18 40.75 -8.80 35.39
C VAL A 18 39.59 -7.94 35.85
N ALA A 19 39.32 -6.86 35.09
CA ALA A 19 38.02 -6.20 35.12
C ALA A 19 37.12 -6.94 34.14
N GLY A 20 36.29 -7.85 34.64
CA GLY A 20 35.22 -8.46 33.89
C GLY A 20 34.21 -7.40 33.50
N CYS A 21 34.30 -6.89 32.27
CA CYS A 21 33.17 -6.23 31.60
C CYS A 21 32.24 -7.31 31.09
N SER A 22 31.25 -7.68 31.94
CA SER A 22 30.03 -8.28 31.42
C SER A 22 29.31 -7.21 30.61
N SER A 23 29.61 -7.12 29.33
CA SER A 23 28.77 -6.40 28.37
C SER A 23 27.47 -7.19 28.20
N SER A 24 26.48 -6.85 29.02
CA SER A 24 25.11 -7.23 28.78
C SER A 24 24.67 -6.70 27.41
N ASN A 25 24.31 -7.60 26.55
CA ASN A 25 23.74 -7.36 25.21
C ASN A 25 22.31 -6.82 25.28
N ASP A 26 22.01 -5.87 26.16
CA ASP A 26 20.66 -5.31 26.39
C ASP A 26 20.44 -3.90 25.80
N SER A 27 21.40 -3.37 25.03
CA SER A 27 21.31 -1.98 24.58
C SER A 27 20.40 -1.75 23.36
N SER A 28 19.99 -2.79 22.64
CA SER A 28 19.11 -2.64 21.47
C SER A 28 17.62 -2.59 21.80
N THR A 29 17.19 -3.21 22.87
CA THR A 29 15.78 -3.24 23.31
C THR A 29 15.33 -1.93 23.95
N ASP A 30 16.21 -1.21 24.63
CA ASP A 30 15.87 0.05 25.30
C ASP A 30 15.62 1.21 24.30
N ALA A 31 16.27 1.17 23.13
CA ALA A 31 16.12 2.20 22.08
C ALA A 31 14.74 2.21 21.41
N THR A 32 14.02 1.09 21.42
CA THR A 32 12.68 0.95 20.82
C THR A 32 11.54 0.98 21.83
N ALA A 33 11.85 1.08 23.11
CA ALA A 33 10.88 1.14 24.20
C ALA A 33 10.18 2.50 24.26
N ILE A 34 8.86 2.49 24.40
CA ILE A 34 8.07 3.70 24.60
C ILE A 34 7.73 3.84 26.07
N ARG A 35 8.03 5.01 26.64
CA ARG A 35 7.76 5.32 28.04
C ARG A 35 6.39 5.99 28.21
N GLY A 36 5.73 5.71 29.33
CA GLY A 36 4.40 6.24 29.67
C GLY A 36 3.25 5.42 29.07
N ASP A 37 2.04 5.93 29.25
CA ASP A 37 0.79 5.23 28.92
C ASP A 37 0.03 5.86 27.74
N SER A 38 0.65 6.81 27.03
CA SER A 38 0.09 7.41 25.80
C SER A 38 0.86 6.91 24.60
N LEU A 39 0.14 6.34 23.63
CA LEU A 39 0.69 5.83 22.38
C LEU A 39 0.04 6.58 21.21
N THR A 40 0.83 6.95 20.21
CA THR A 40 0.35 7.65 19.03
C THR A 40 0.41 6.72 17.80
N ILE A 41 -0.68 6.66 17.07
CA ILE A 41 -0.77 6.05 15.73
C ILE A 41 -0.94 7.20 14.74
N TYR A 42 -0.10 7.23 13.72
CA TYR A 42 -0.25 8.16 12.62
C TYR A 42 -0.96 7.48 11.45
N VAL A 43 -1.80 8.24 10.74
CA VAL A 43 -2.39 7.84 9.46
C VAL A 43 -1.94 8.86 8.43
N SER A 44 -1.27 8.41 7.36
CA SER A 44 -0.82 9.26 6.26
C SER A 44 -1.56 8.89 4.99
N VAL A 45 -2.24 9.86 4.43
CA VAL A 45 -3.07 9.73 3.23
C VAL A 45 -3.17 11.08 2.52
N PRO A 46 -3.48 11.12 1.21
CA PRO A 46 -3.77 12.36 0.52
C PRO A 46 -4.99 13.07 1.14
N ARG A 47 -4.80 14.36 1.49
CA ARG A 47 -5.86 15.21 2.06
C ARG A 47 -6.34 16.26 1.07
N ASP A 48 -5.67 16.38 -0.07
CA ASP A 48 -6.01 17.25 -1.19
C ASP A 48 -5.97 16.47 -2.52
N GLY A 49 -6.39 17.10 -3.60
CA GLY A 49 -6.38 16.51 -4.94
C GLY A 49 -7.41 15.42 -5.19
N ALA A 50 -7.11 14.58 -6.17
CA ALA A 50 -8.01 13.56 -6.69
C ALA A 50 -8.32 12.46 -5.66
N SER A 51 -7.32 11.99 -4.92
CA SER A 51 -7.48 10.91 -3.92
C SER A 51 -7.99 11.38 -2.56
N ARG A 52 -8.34 12.67 -2.39
CA ARG A 52 -8.81 13.21 -1.10
C ARG A 52 -10.00 12.44 -0.51
N LEU A 53 -10.95 12.04 -1.34
CA LEU A 53 -12.13 11.30 -0.85
C LEU A 53 -11.77 9.90 -0.39
N ALA A 54 -10.93 9.19 -1.13
CA ALA A 54 -10.47 7.86 -0.76
C ALA A 54 -9.58 7.92 0.49
N GLY A 55 -8.66 8.88 0.58
CA GLY A 55 -7.86 9.13 1.78
C GLY A 55 -8.72 9.39 3.01
N GLN A 56 -9.79 10.20 2.88
CA GLN A 56 -10.74 10.43 3.99
C GLN A 56 -11.42 9.12 4.42
N GLN A 57 -11.80 8.25 3.48
CA GLN A 57 -12.45 6.99 3.82
C GLN A 57 -11.51 5.99 4.52
N VAL A 58 -10.23 6.01 4.22
CA VAL A 58 -9.21 5.29 5.00
C VAL A 58 -9.17 5.79 6.44
N VAL A 59 -9.13 7.12 6.64
CA VAL A 59 -9.15 7.75 7.97
C VAL A 59 -10.42 7.39 8.73
N ASP A 60 -11.56 7.43 8.08
CA ASP A 60 -12.86 7.09 8.69
C ASP A 60 -12.91 5.61 9.11
N GLY A 61 -12.42 4.70 8.27
CA GLY A 61 -12.29 3.28 8.59
C GLY A 61 -11.37 3.04 9.78
N ALA A 62 -10.18 3.66 9.77
CA ALA A 62 -9.22 3.57 10.87
C ALA A 62 -9.78 4.13 12.18
N THR A 63 -10.48 5.27 12.11
CA THR A 63 -11.14 5.90 13.26
C THR A 63 -12.23 4.99 13.83
N LEU A 64 -13.06 4.39 12.97
CA LEU A 64 -14.09 3.45 13.41
C LEU A 64 -13.49 2.26 14.18
N ALA A 65 -12.39 1.68 13.68
CA ALA A 65 -11.72 0.57 14.35
C ALA A 65 -11.16 0.97 15.73
N LEU A 66 -10.58 2.16 15.82
CA LEU A 66 -10.04 2.69 17.08
C LEU A 66 -11.14 2.98 18.10
N ASP A 67 -12.23 3.57 17.67
CA ASP A 67 -13.38 3.92 18.54
C ASP A 67 -14.08 2.67 19.09
N GLN A 68 -14.13 1.57 18.33
CA GLN A 68 -14.69 0.30 18.80
C GLN A 68 -13.97 -0.31 20.00
N ILE A 69 -12.72 0.07 20.23
CA ILE A 69 -11.94 -0.31 21.43
C ILE A 69 -11.81 0.85 22.41
N HIS A 70 -12.62 1.92 22.27
CA HIS A 70 -12.56 3.13 23.10
C HIS A 70 -11.18 3.75 23.16
N ALA A 71 -10.40 3.68 22.06
CA ALA A 71 -9.03 4.14 21.94
C ALA A 71 -8.13 3.67 23.11
N ARG A 72 -8.26 2.38 23.51
CA ARG A 72 -7.59 1.84 24.70
C ARG A 72 -7.14 0.39 24.54
N ILE A 73 -5.91 0.10 24.99
CA ILE A 73 -5.41 -1.27 25.17
C ILE A 73 -4.85 -1.37 26.60
N GLY A 74 -5.62 -1.95 27.52
CA GLY A 74 -5.26 -2.00 28.94
C GLY A 74 -4.99 -0.62 29.53
N ARG A 75 -3.78 -0.39 30.04
CA ARG A 75 -3.40 0.93 30.57
C ARG A 75 -3.14 1.98 29.49
N TYR A 76 -2.81 1.58 28.26
CA TYR A 76 -2.43 2.48 27.19
C TYR A 76 -3.63 3.20 26.59
N ARG A 77 -3.53 4.53 26.48
CA ARG A 77 -4.42 5.40 25.71
C ARG A 77 -3.82 5.60 24.34
N LEU A 78 -4.63 5.40 23.29
CA LEU A 78 -4.24 5.53 21.91
C LEU A 78 -4.72 6.87 21.34
N GLN A 79 -3.85 7.57 20.64
CA GLN A 79 -4.17 8.81 19.93
C GLN A 79 -3.97 8.59 18.44
N LEU A 80 -4.97 8.95 17.65
CA LEU A 80 -4.86 8.98 16.20
C LEU A 80 -4.46 10.38 15.76
N ARG A 81 -3.46 10.46 14.86
CA ARG A 81 -3.06 11.70 14.20
C ARG A 81 -3.03 11.50 12.70
N VAL A 82 -3.71 12.35 11.98
CA VAL A 82 -3.76 12.30 10.51
C VAL A 82 -2.69 13.23 9.96
N LEU A 83 -1.92 12.72 9.01
CA LEU A 83 -0.91 13.44 8.25
C LEU A 83 -1.35 13.50 6.78
N ASP A 84 -0.88 14.52 6.09
CA ASP A 84 -1.13 14.76 4.69
C ASP A 84 0.14 14.41 3.90
N ASP A 85 0.05 13.47 2.97
CA ASP A 85 1.13 13.13 2.05
C ASP A 85 0.93 13.72 0.65
N SER A 86 -0.13 14.55 0.46
CA SER A 86 -0.30 15.40 -0.70
C SER A 86 0.35 16.79 -0.49
N ALA A 87 0.50 17.55 -1.54
CA ALA A 87 0.93 18.94 -1.47
C ALA A 87 -0.15 19.84 -2.10
N PRO A 88 -0.28 21.11 -1.68
CA PRO A 88 -1.21 22.04 -2.31
C PRO A 88 -1.05 22.07 -3.81
N GLY A 89 -2.12 21.77 -4.56
CA GLY A 89 -2.12 21.70 -6.01
C GLY A 89 -1.58 20.41 -6.61
N SER A 90 -1.11 19.43 -5.82
CA SER A 90 -0.86 18.09 -6.31
C SER A 90 -2.18 17.37 -6.59
N GLN A 91 -2.19 16.53 -7.60
CA GLN A 91 -3.41 15.76 -7.91
C GLN A 91 -3.57 14.56 -6.97
N VAL A 92 -2.47 14.04 -6.46
CA VAL A 92 -2.40 12.81 -5.66
C VAL A 92 -1.41 12.99 -4.49
N TRP A 93 -0.41 12.15 -4.35
CA TRP A 93 0.62 12.23 -3.31
C TRP A 93 1.82 13.09 -3.74
N ASN A 94 2.70 13.42 -2.79
CA ASN A 94 3.93 14.18 -3.05
C ASN A 94 5.08 13.63 -2.20
N ALA A 95 6.23 13.38 -2.84
CA ALA A 95 7.38 12.76 -2.18
C ALA A 95 7.92 13.56 -0.97
N ALA A 96 7.95 14.90 -1.07
CA ALA A 96 8.41 15.74 0.04
C ALA A 96 7.41 15.74 1.21
N ALA A 97 6.10 15.73 0.91
CA ALA A 97 5.05 15.65 1.92
C ALA A 97 5.05 14.29 2.62
N ALA A 98 5.17 13.18 1.88
CA ALA A 98 5.29 11.83 2.42
C ALA A 98 6.54 11.69 3.33
N ALA A 99 7.69 12.23 2.89
CA ALA A 99 8.91 12.26 3.71
C ALA A 99 8.71 13.06 5.01
N ALA A 100 8.08 14.23 4.94
CA ALA A 100 7.80 15.06 6.11
C ALA A 100 6.81 14.38 7.08
N ALA A 101 5.78 13.69 6.54
CA ALA A 101 4.85 12.89 7.33
C ALA A 101 5.56 11.76 8.08
N ALA A 102 6.40 10.98 7.39
CA ALA A 102 7.19 9.92 8.00
C ALA A 102 8.17 10.44 9.06
N GLN A 103 8.86 11.58 8.79
CA GLN A 103 9.75 12.22 9.75
C GLN A 103 9.00 12.72 10.99
N THR A 104 7.79 13.28 10.82
CA THR A 104 6.94 13.72 11.93
C THR A 104 6.58 12.53 12.83
N ALA A 105 6.20 11.39 12.23
CA ALA A 105 5.92 10.18 12.98
C ALA A 105 7.17 9.62 13.66
N ALA A 106 8.31 9.60 12.97
CA ALA A 106 9.59 9.09 13.47
C ALA A 106 10.14 9.92 14.65
N ALA A 107 9.95 11.24 14.62
CA ALA A 107 10.43 12.15 15.67
C ALA A 107 9.60 12.08 16.96
N ASN A 108 8.37 11.58 16.94
CA ASN A 108 7.53 11.49 18.13
C ASN A 108 7.87 10.22 18.93
N PRO A 109 8.37 10.34 20.19
CA PRO A 109 8.78 9.19 20.98
C PRO A 109 7.61 8.27 21.38
N THR A 110 6.37 8.73 21.30
CA THR A 110 5.18 7.93 21.62
C THR A 110 4.59 7.20 20.41
N THR A 111 5.17 7.34 19.22
CA THR A 111 4.70 6.66 18.02
C THR A 111 4.85 5.17 18.15
N ILE A 112 3.73 4.44 18.05
CA ILE A 112 3.70 2.98 18.12
C ILE A 112 3.41 2.32 16.78
N GLY A 113 2.85 3.06 15.84
CA GLY A 113 2.56 2.56 14.52
C GLY A 113 2.18 3.68 13.54
N TYR A 114 2.28 3.34 12.26
CA TYR A 114 1.98 4.20 11.13
C TYR A 114 1.07 3.43 10.16
N LEU A 115 -0.10 3.97 9.90
CA LEU A 115 -1.05 3.44 8.95
C LEU A 115 -0.92 4.26 7.67
N GLY A 116 -0.49 3.62 6.61
CA GLY A 116 -0.18 4.29 5.36
C GLY A 116 1.06 3.67 4.69
N ASP A 117 1.51 4.25 3.61
CA ASP A 117 0.84 5.33 2.90
C ASP A 117 -0.26 4.78 1.99
N PHE A 118 -1.03 5.70 1.40
CA PHE A 118 -2.09 5.33 0.46
C PHE A 118 -1.49 4.87 -0.87
N ASN A 119 -0.57 5.64 -1.42
CA ASN A 119 0.11 5.35 -2.67
C ASN A 119 1.43 4.59 -2.42
N SER A 120 1.78 3.69 -3.35
CA SER A 120 3.00 2.87 -3.25
C SER A 120 4.27 3.72 -3.30
N GLY A 121 4.30 4.74 -4.15
CA GLY A 121 5.42 5.69 -4.23
C GLY A 121 5.63 6.45 -2.91
N ALA A 122 4.56 6.85 -2.22
CA ALA A 122 4.65 7.45 -0.88
C ALA A 122 5.20 6.45 0.15
N SER A 123 4.78 5.17 0.08
CA SER A 123 5.32 4.11 0.93
C SER A 123 6.81 3.85 0.68
N ALA A 124 7.26 3.89 -0.57
CA ALA A 124 8.69 3.77 -0.91
C ALA A 124 9.54 4.87 -0.24
N VAL A 125 8.97 6.06 -0.06
CA VAL A 125 9.61 7.19 0.64
C VAL A 125 9.54 7.04 2.17
N SER A 126 8.43 6.58 2.72
CA SER A 126 8.21 6.52 4.18
C SER A 126 8.88 5.32 4.85
N ILE A 127 8.91 4.15 4.19
CA ILE A 127 9.48 2.92 4.74
C ILE A 127 10.90 3.11 5.29
N PRO A 128 11.87 3.69 4.55
CA PRO A 128 13.23 3.83 5.06
C PRO A 128 13.34 4.73 6.29
N VAL A 129 12.45 5.72 6.43
CA VAL A 129 12.41 6.63 7.58
C VAL A 129 11.88 5.89 8.81
N LEU A 130 10.75 5.20 8.68
CA LEU A 130 10.09 4.47 9.75
C LEU A 130 10.90 3.24 10.18
N ASN A 131 11.55 2.58 9.22
CA ASN A 131 12.38 1.40 9.45
C ASN A 131 13.55 1.69 10.42
N ARG A 132 14.24 2.84 10.27
CA ARG A 132 15.31 3.25 11.19
C ARG A 132 14.85 3.38 12.64
N GLN A 133 13.57 3.62 12.87
CA GLN A 133 12.97 3.80 14.18
C GLN A 133 12.19 2.55 14.65
N ALA A 134 12.27 1.45 13.91
CA ALA A 134 11.51 0.22 14.15
C ALA A 134 9.99 0.46 14.30
N ILE A 135 9.44 1.48 13.61
CA ILE A 135 8.01 1.79 13.63
C ILE A 135 7.29 0.84 12.67
N ALA A 136 6.31 0.11 13.19
CA ALA A 136 5.43 -0.74 12.40
C ALA A 136 4.60 0.12 11.44
N GLN A 137 4.66 -0.21 10.15
CA GLN A 137 3.87 0.43 9.09
C GLN A 137 2.89 -0.57 8.50
N VAL A 138 1.61 -0.19 8.40
CA VAL A 138 0.57 -1.03 7.80
C VAL A 138 -0.13 -0.22 6.71
N SER A 139 0.06 -0.60 5.45
CA SER A 139 -0.61 0.09 4.34
C SER A 139 -1.98 -0.50 4.03
N PRO A 140 -2.98 0.37 3.82
CA PRO A 140 -4.31 0.00 3.37
C PRO A 140 -4.45 -0.11 1.85
N ALA A 141 -3.45 0.33 1.05
CA ALA A 141 -3.64 0.47 -0.39
C ALA A 141 -2.39 0.27 -1.25
N SER A 142 -1.17 0.40 -0.69
CA SER A 142 0.08 0.25 -1.45
C SER A 142 0.28 -1.19 -1.93
N SER A 143 0.18 -1.41 -3.24
CA SER A 143 0.20 -2.74 -3.88
C SER A 143 1.50 -3.07 -4.61
N ALA A 144 2.40 -2.11 -4.86
CA ALA A 144 3.64 -2.33 -5.60
C ALA A 144 4.47 -3.49 -5.02
N VAL A 145 4.96 -4.36 -5.90
CA VAL A 145 5.70 -5.58 -5.56
C VAL A 145 7.02 -5.23 -4.88
N GLY A 146 7.70 -4.22 -5.39
CA GLY A 146 9.03 -3.79 -4.94
C GLY A 146 9.08 -3.33 -3.49
N LEU A 147 7.96 -3.00 -2.85
CA LEU A 147 7.93 -2.62 -1.43
C LEU A 147 8.28 -3.79 -0.49
N THR A 148 8.07 -5.03 -0.92
CA THR A 148 8.19 -6.23 -0.08
C THR A 148 9.07 -7.33 -0.66
N SER A 149 9.18 -7.41 -1.99
CA SER A 149 9.91 -8.48 -2.68
C SER A 149 10.61 -7.99 -3.94
N ASP A 150 11.55 -8.79 -4.43
CA ASP A 150 12.24 -8.64 -5.71
C ASP A 150 11.55 -9.48 -6.82
N GLY A 151 10.23 -9.66 -6.70
CA GLY A 151 9.41 -10.43 -7.63
C GLY A 151 9.07 -9.69 -8.93
N PRO A 152 8.18 -10.29 -9.73
CA PRO A 152 7.67 -9.71 -10.97
C PRO A 152 7.12 -8.29 -10.79
N GLY A 153 7.61 -7.35 -11.59
CA GLY A 153 7.22 -5.95 -11.53
C GLY A 153 8.06 -5.06 -10.60
N SER A 154 8.98 -5.62 -9.81
CA SER A 154 9.87 -4.81 -8.98
C SER A 154 11.04 -4.22 -9.77
N SER A 155 11.50 -3.06 -9.36
CA SER A 155 12.67 -2.39 -9.92
C SER A 155 14.00 -2.93 -9.36
N PRO A 156 15.13 -2.78 -10.07
CA PRO A 156 16.43 -3.26 -9.58
C PRO A 156 16.82 -2.65 -8.23
N GLY A 157 17.15 -3.50 -7.25
CA GLY A 157 17.54 -3.09 -5.90
C GLY A 157 16.41 -3.09 -4.88
N GLU A 158 15.16 -3.23 -5.31
CA GLU A 158 14.01 -3.43 -4.43
C GLU A 158 13.94 -4.88 -3.93
N PRO A 159 13.38 -5.09 -2.76
CA PRO A 159 12.94 -4.13 -1.74
C PRO A 159 14.08 -3.60 -0.86
N TYR A 160 15.30 -4.05 -1.06
CA TYR A 160 16.42 -3.82 -0.13
C TYR A 160 16.76 -2.34 0.05
N ALA A 161 16.53 -1.52 -0.98
CA ALA A 161 16.72 -0.08 -0.94
C ALA A 161 15.84 0.60 0.14
N TYR A 162 14.72 0.01 0.50
CA TYR A 162 13.75 0.57 1.46
C TYR A 162 14.02 0.17 2.92
N TYR A 163 14.87 -0.83 3.16
CA TYR A 163 15.11 -1.36 4.51
C TYR A 163 16.55 -1.14 4.96
N PRO A 164 16.89 0.07 5.51
CA PRO A 164 18.22 0.36 6.03
C PRO A 164 18.62 -0.50 7.24
N THR A 165 17.65 -1.15 7.90
CA THR A 165 17.89 -2.17 8.92
C THR A 165 17.35 -3.52 8.47
N PRO A 166 17.81 -4.67 9.03
CA PRO A 166 17.28 -5.98 8.66
C PRO A 166 15.80 -6.21 9.03
N LEU A 167 15.21 -5.32 9.82
CA LEU A 167 13.82 -5.44 10.27
C LEU A 167 12.86 -5.11 9.13
N ARG A 168 11.91 -6.00 8.84
CA ARG A 168 10.82 -5.73 7.90
C ARG A 168 9.69 -5.02 8.63
N THR A 169 9.62 -3.69 8.52
CA THR A 169 8.66 -2.87 9.26
C THR A 169 7.35 -2.63 8.53
N PHE A 170 7.32 -2.86 7.22
CA PHE A 170 6.15 -2.65 6.38
C PHE A 170 5.33 -3.94 6.23
N THR A 171 4.01 -3.80 6.30
CA THR A 171 3.01 -4.81 5.95
C THR A 171 1.86 -4.16 5.19
N ARG A 172 1.08 -4.96 4.48
CA ARG A 172 -0.11 -4.49 3.77
C ARG A 172 -1.29 -5.44 3.94
N VAL A 173 -2.50 -4.90 3.89
CA VAL A 173 -3.73 -5.69 3.95
C VAL A 173 -4.37 -5.89 2.58
N VAL A 174 -3.81 -5.29 1.53
CA VAL A 174 -4.22 -5.47 0.13
C VAL A 174 -3.25 -6.40 -0.60
N PRO A 175 -3.72 -7.22 -1.55
CA PRO A 175 -2.84 -8.03 -2.38
C PRO A 175 -1.87 -7.14 -3.20
N ASN A 176 -0.73 -7.71 -3.58
CA ASN A 176 0.21 -7.01 -4.44
C ASN A 176 -0.20 -7.03 -5.93
N ASP A 177 0.53 -6.30 -6.75
CA ASP A 177 0.21 -6.12 -8.17
C ASP A 177 0.38 -7.39 -9.00
N VAL A 178 1.14 -8.41 -8.55
CA VAL A 178 1.16 -9.72 -9.21
C VAL A 178 -0.24 -10.35 -9.18
N VAL A 179 -0.88 -10.34 -8.01
CA VAL A 179 -2.25 -10.85 -7.86
C VAL A 179 -3.22 -10.04 -8.71
N GLN A 180 -3.07 -8.71 -8.74
CA GLN A 180 -3.90 -7.84 -9.57
C GLN A 180 -3.73 -8.17 -11.06
N GLY A 181 -2.49 -8.34 -11.52
CA GLY A 181 -2.16 -8.70 -12.90
C GLY A 181 -2.80 -10.02 -13.32
N GLN A 182 -2.69 -11.06 -12.49
CA GLN A 182 -3.30 -12.37 -12.75
C GLN A 182 -4.83 -12.29 -12.82
N VAL A 183 -5.46 -11.55 -11.90
CA VAL A 183 -6.91 -11.31 -11.91
C VAL A 183 -7.33 -10.55 -13.19
N GLN A 184 -6.57 -9.54 -13.60
CA GLN A 184 -6.85 -8.78 -14.83
C GLN A 184 -6.75 -9.67 -16.08
N ILE A 185 -5.73 -10.49 -16.20
CA ILE A 185 -5.55 -11.42 -17.34
C ILE A 185 -6.73 -12.40 -17.41
N ARG A 186 -7.07 -12.99 -16.27
CA ARG A 186 -8.20 -13.93 -16.18
C ARG A 186 -9.52 -13.27 -16.55
N LEU A 187 -9.78 -12.06 -16.02
CA LEU A 187 -10.97 -11.28 -16.34
C LEU A 187 -11.07 -10.97 -17.84
N GLN A 188 -9.98 -10.50 -18.43
CA GLN A 188 -9.92 -10.14 -19.84
C GLN A 188 -10.18 -11.36 -20.73
N ARG A 189 -9.55 -12.51 -20.45
CA ARG A 189 -9.80 -13.76 -21.18
C ARG A 189 -11.25 -14.22 -21.08
N GLU A 190 -11.85 -14.19 -19.90
CA GLU A 190 -13.24 -14.58 -19.69
C GLU A 190 -14.23 -13.68 -20.47
N LEU A 191 -13.86 -12.45 -20.73
CA LEU A 191 -14.63 -11.49 -21.53
C LEU A 191 -14.30 -11.54 -23.02
N GLY A 192 -13.42 -12.45 -23.44
CA GLY A 192 -13.13 -12.72 -24.85
C GLY A 192 -11.94 -11.96 -25.41
N CYS A 193 -11.18 -11.22 -24.60
CA CYS A 193 -9.95 -10.57 -25.03
C CYS A 193 -8.89 -11.61 -25.38
N LYS A 194 -8.27 -11.47 -26.52
CA LYS A 194 -7.15 -12.32 -26.99
C LYS A 194 -5.82 -11.60 -26.87
N SER A 195 -5.86 -10.28 -26.77
CA SER A 195 -4.69 -9.42 -26.68
C SER A 195 -5.06 -8.12 -25.97
N VAL A 196 -4.05 -7.47 -25.38
CA VAL A 196 -4.23 -6.22 -24.63
C VAL A 196 -3.16 -5.19 -25.01
N TYR A 197 -3.56 -3.94 -25.04
CA TYR A 197 -2.67 -2.77 -25.03
C TYR A 197 -2.63 -2.20 -23.63
N VAL A 198 -1.44 -2.01 -23.06
CA VAL A 198 -1.27 -1.47 -21.70
C VAL A 198 -0.87 -0.01 -21.79
N VAL A 199 -1.55 0.86 -21.03
CA VAL A 199 -1.20 2.27 -20.89
C VAL A 199 -1.05 2.59 -19.42
N ASP A 200 0.09 3.17 -19.03
CA ASP A 200 0.37 3.61 -17.66
C ASP A 200 0.69 5.12 -17.61
N ASP A 201 0.70 5.70 -16.40
CA ASP A 201 0.95 7.12 -16.19
C ASP A 201 2.43 7.48 -16.01
N GLY A 202 3.33 6.50 -16.07
CA GLY A 202 4.76 6.68 -15.80
C GLY A 202 5.09 7.05 -14.35
N GLU A 203 4.09 7.08 -13.46
CA GLU A 203 4.27 7.24 -12.03
C GLU A 203 4.62 5.88 -11.40
N TYR A 204 5.22 5.91 -10.19
CA TYR A 204 5.67 4.68 -9.53
C TYR A 204 4.56 3.62 -9.41
N ASP A 205 3.36 4.03 -9.02
CA ASP A 205 2.23 3.11 -8.84
C ASP A 205 1.76 2.51 -10.17
N GLY A 206 1.64 3.31 -11.23
CA GLY A 206 1.19 2.86 -12.55
C GLY A 206 2.23 2.00 -13.26
N ASP A 207 3.50 2.39 -13.21
CA ASP A 207 4.63 1.67 -13.82
C ASP A 207 4.82 0.28 -13.18
N GLU A 208 4.83 0.19 -11.85
CA GLU A 208 4.95 -1.09 -11.13
C GLU A 208 3.75 -2.02 -11.45
N THR A 209 2.52 -1.49 -11.45
CA THR A 209 1.32 -2.28 -11.80
C THR A 209 1.36 -2.74 -13.26
N SER A 210 1.77 -1.88 -14.18
CA SER A 210 1.94 -2.19 -15.61
C SER A 210 3.01 -3.27 -15.82
N SER A 211 4.13 -3.15 -15.13
CA SER A 211 5.24 -4.11 -15.16
C SER A 211 4.84 -5.46 -14.59
N ALA A 212 4.18 -5.49 -13.44
CA ALA A 212 3.69 -6.73 -12.83
C ALA A 212 2.66 -7.44 -13.71
N PHE A 213 1.72 -6.68 -14.31
CA PHE A 213 0.76 -7.23 -15.29
C PHE A 213 1.47 -7.81 -16.51
N THR A 214 2.41 -7.06 -17.10
CA THR A 214 3.11 -7.49 -18.32
C THR A 214 3.91 -8.76 -18.07
N GLN A 215 4.56 -8.88 -16.93
CA GLN A 215 5.30 -10.08 -16.57
C GLN A 215 4.37 -11.27 -16.31
N ALA A 216 3.27 -11.08 -15.57
CA ALA A 216 2.26 -12.13 -15.40
C ALA A 216 1.66 -12.57 -16.74
N ALA A 217 1.45 -11.62 -17.67
CA ALA A 217 0.99 -11.91 -19.02
C ALA A 217 1.98 -12.76 -19.82
N GLN A 218 3.29 -12.52 -19.68
CA GLN A 218 4.34 -13.34 -20.30
C GLN A 218 4.32 -14.78 -19.76
N GLU A 219 4.22 -14.94 -18.45
CA GLU A 219 4.15 -16.25 -17.79
C GLU A 219 2.91 -17.04 -18.22
N ASP A 220 1.78 -16.36 -18.35
CA ASP A 220 0.49 -16.92 -18.78
C ASP A 220 0.33 -17.04 -20.31
N HIS A 221 1.33 -16.62 -21.10
CA HIS A 221 1.23 -16.55 -22.55
C HIS A 221 0.01 -15.75 -23.04
N TYR A 222 -0.28 -14.62 -22.35
CA TYR A 222 -1.32 -13.69 -22.73
C TYR A 222 -0.71 -12.53 -23.53
N PRO A 223 -1.12 -12.32 -24.80
CA PRO A 223 -0.46 -11.36 -25.68
C PRO A 223 -0.65 -9.90 -25.20
N VAL A 224 0.43 -9.26 -24.77
CA VAL A 224 0.52 -7.80 -24.63
C VAL A 224 1.07 -7.25 -25.94
N VAL A 225 0.24 -6.49 -26.67
CA VAL A 225 0.61 -5.95 -27.99
C VAL A 225 1.66 -4.87 -27.85
N ALA A 226 1.48 -3.98 -26.87
CA ALA A 226 2.45 -2.97 -26.48
C ALA A 226 2.14 -2.44 -25.08
N THR A 227 3.15 -1.81 -24.49
CA THR A 227 3.03 -1.00 -23.26
C THR A 227 3.51 0.41 -23.59
N GLN A 228 2.76 1.42 -23.14
CA GLN A 228 3.09 2.82 -23.38
C GLN A 228 2.73 3.66 -22.16
N SER A 229 3.67 4.49 -21.68
CA SER A 229 3.38 5.50 -20.68
C SER A 229 2.81 6.77 -21.34
N TYR A 230 1.86 7.43 -20.67
CA TYR A 230 1.41 8.75 -21.04
C TYR A 230 1.99 9.81 -20.09
N VAL A 231 2.05 11.04 -20.53
CA VAL A 231 2.48 12.15 -19.68
C VAL A 231 1.24 12.82 -19.09
N PRO A 232 1.08 12.83 -17.75
CA PRO A 232 0.00 13.54 -17.11
C PRO A 232 0.00 15.04 -17.42
N GLY A 233 -1.21 15.64 -17.58
CA GLY A 233 -1.38 17.07 -17.87
C GLY A 233 -1.29 17.46 -19.33
N GLU A 234 -1.13 16.53 -20.24
CA GLU A 234 -1.20 16.78 -21.68
C GLU A 234 -2.57 17.34 -22.08
N SER A 235 -2.59 18.21 -23.09
CA SER A 235 -3.83 18.83 -23.59
C SER A 235 -4.74 17.87 -24.37
N SER A 236 -4.20 16.76 -24.88
CA SER A 236 -4.94 15.73 -25.63
C SER A 236 -4.21 14.39 -25.60
N TYR A 237 -4.98 13.33 -25.48
CA TYR A 237 -4.52 11.93 -25.56
C TYR A 237 -5.03 11.21 -26.83
N ALA A 238 -5.55 11.94 -27.81
CA ALA A 238 -6.09 11.36 -29.04
C ALA A 238 -5.05 10.51 -29.80
N SER A 239 -3.77 10.91 -29.81
CA SER A 239 -2.70 10.14 -30.44
C SER A 239 -2.51 8.76 -29.80
N ILE A 240 -2.63 8.66 -28.47
CA ILE A 240 -2.56 7.37 -27.77
C ILE A 240 -3.78 6.53 -28.12
N GLY A 241 -5.00 7.10 -28.10
CA GLY A 241 -6.21 6.41 -28.53
C GLY A 241 -6.10 5.85 -29.95
N GLN A 242 -5.55 6.64 -30.89
CA GLN A 242 -5.29 6.20 -32.28
C GLN A 242 -4.25 5.06 -32.32
N THR A 243 -3.20 5.13 -31.52
CA THR A 243 -2.20 4.05 -31.43
C THR A 243 -2.84 2.76 -30.92
N VAL A 244 -3.68 2.83 -29.89
CA VAL A 244 -4.45 1.68 -29.40
C VAL A 244 -5.35 1.12 -30.51
N ALA A 245 -6.10 1.96 -31.23
CA ALA A 245 -6.96 1.53 -32.34
C ALA A 245 -6.18 0.83 -33.46
N GLN A 246 -5.00 1.34 -33.81
CA GLN A 246 -4.13 0.80 -34.88
C GLN A 246 -3.38 -0.47 -34.44
N SER A 247 -3.25 -0.72 -33.17
CA SER A 247 -2.50 -1.87 -32.61
C SER A 247 -3.19 -3.20 -32.90
N GLY A 248 -4.50 -3.21 -33.10
CA GLY A 248 -5.30 -4.41 -33.26
C GLY A 248 -5.54 -5.17 -31.95
N ALA A 249 -5.26 -4.57 -30.79
CA ALA A 249 -5.59 -5.15 -29.50
C ALA A 249 -7.10 -5.20 -29.27
N ASP A 250 -7.60 -6.30 -28.72
CA ASP A 250 -9.02 -6.45 -28.36
C ASP A 250 -9.39 -5.64 -27.11
N CYS A 251 -8.42 -5.40 -26.25
CA CYS A 251 -8.62 -4.78 -24.94
C CYS A 251 -7.52 -3.78 -24.63
N ALA A 252 -7.83 -2.82 -23.76
CA ALA A 252 -6.87 -1.89 -23.18
C ALA A 252 -6.90 -1.97 -21.66
N LEU A 253 -5.72 -1.99 -21.03
CA LEU A 253 -5.54 -1.85 -19.60
C LEU A 253 -4.98 -0.47 -19.30
N VAL A 254 -5.63 0.29 -18.41
CA VAL A 254 -5.14 1.56 -17.90
C VAL A 254 -4.65 1.33 -16.47
N ALA A 255 -3.33 1.41 -16.27
CA ALA A 255 -2.64 1.28 -15.00
C ALA A 255 -2.17 2.67 -14.55
N ALA A 256 -2.87 3.28 -13.63
CA ALA A 256 -2.63 4.67 -13.24
C ALA A 256 -3.18 4.97 -11.85
N ILE A 257 -2.77 6.11 -11.30
CA ILE A 257 -3.40 6.73 -10.14
C ILE A 257 -4.44 7.79 -10.59
N PRO A 258 -5.44 8.13 -9.74
CA PRO A 258 -6.60 8.88 -10.19
C PRO A 258 -6.29 10.37 -10.29
N GLU A 259 -5.94 10.82 -11.46
CA GLU A 259 -5.89 12.21 -11.81
C GLU A 259 -6.75 12.48 -13.05
N ARG A 260 -7.01 13.73 -13.36
CA ARG A 260 -7.87 14.10 -14.50
C ARG A 260 -7.36 13.56 -15.83
N SER A 261 -6.05 13.37 -15.94
CA SER A 261 -5.39 12.83 -17.13
C SER A 261 -5.79 11.38 -17.40
N ALA A 262 -5.93 10.54 -16.37
CA ALA A 262 -6.34 9.15 -16.50
C ALA A 262 -7.76 9.03 -17.11
N ALA A 263 -8.70 9.88 -16.64
CA ALA A 263 -10.06 9.92 -17.19
C ALA A 263 -10.07 10.46 -18.64
N ALA A 264 -9.29 11.50 -18.94
CA ALA A 264 -9.16 12.07 -20.27
C ALA A 264 -8.52 11.09 -21.27
N LEU A 265 -7.47 10.38 -20.86
CA LEU A 265 -6.84 9.30 -21.61
C LEU A 265 -7.85 8.18 -21.90
N THR A 266 -8.53 7.68 -20.88
CA THR A 266 -9.52 6.61 -21.02
C THR A 266 -10.65 7.02 -21.98
N ALA A 267 -11.09 8.27 -21.90
CA ALA A 267 -12.09 8.80 -22.84
C ALA A 267 -11.56 8.89 -24.26
N ALA A 268 -10.30 9.28 -24.46
CA ALA A 268 -9.66 9.30 -25.79
C ALA A 268 -9.51 7.88 -26.36
N VAL A 269 -9.07 6.91 -25.59
CA VAL A 269 -9.04 5.50 -26.02
C VAL A 269 -10.43 5.01 -26.39
N ALA A 270 -11.46 5.31 -25.57
CA ALA A 270 -12.83 4.91 -25.88
C ALA A 270 -13.40 5.55 -27.15
N GLN A 271 -12.96 6.77 -27.48
CA GLN A 271 -13.40 7.50 -28.69
C GLN A 271 -12.71 6.97 -29.94
N GLU A 272 -11.39 6.81 -29.91
CA GLU A 272 -10.58 6.43 -31.08
C GLU A 272 -10.62 4.92 -31.34
N ALA A 273 -10.83 4.10 -30.31
CA ALA A 273 -10.92 2.63 -30.35
C ALA A 273 -12.30 2.15 -29.85
N PRO A 274 -13.40 2.39 -30.56
CA PRO A 274 -14.76 2.15 -30.09
C PRO A 274 -15.07 0.69 -29.78
N ASP A 275 -14.37 -0.27 -30.35
CA ASP A 275 -14.59 -1.71 -30.17
C ASP A 275 -13.73 -2.31 -29.06
N VAL A 276 -12.75 -1.57 -28.54
CA VAL A 276 -11.84 -2.03 -27.49
C VAL A 276 -12.53 -1.97 -26.11
N GLN A 277 -12.55 -3.09 -25.38
CA GLN A 277 -12.99 -3.11 -23.98
C GLN A 277 -11.88 -2.53 -23.09
N ILE A 278 -12.24 -1.66 -22.16
CA ILE A 278 -11.27 -0.99 -21.29
C ILE A 278 -11.33 -1.54 -19.87
N PHE A 279 -10.16 -1.78 -19.31
CA PHE A 279 -9.95 -2.22 -17.95
C PHE A 279 -9.11 -1.19 -17.20
N ALA A 280 -9.42 -0.95 -15.94
CA ALA A 280 -8.69 -0.04 -15.08
C ALA A 280 -8.23 -0.77 -13.80
N THR A 281 -7.05 -0.40 -13.32
CA THR A 281 -6.44 -0.98 -12.12
C THR A 281 -7.01 -0.38 -10.84
N ALA A 282 -6.63 -0.92 -9.69
CA ALA A 282 -7.13 -0.53 -8.38
C ALA A 282 -6.82 0.93 -8.02
N GLY A 283 -5.73 1.49 -8.53
CA GLY A 283 -5.41 2.90 -8.39
C GLY A 283 -6.52 3.82 -8.93
N LEU A 284 -7.28 3.37 -9.91
CA LEU A 284 -8.39 4.12 -10.51
C LEU A 284 -9.77 3.81 -9.89
N ALA A 285 -9.82 3.02 -8.81
CA ALA A 285 -11.08 2.68 -8.13
C ALA A 285 -11.63 3.83 -7.25
N GLU A 286 -11.64 5.04 -7.77
CA GLU A 286 -11.99 6.26 -7.05
C GLU A 286 -13.03 7.11 -7.78
N PRO A 287 -13.86 7.89 -7.02
CA PRO A 287 -14.86 8.76 -7.61
C PRO A 287 -14.28 9.85 -8.53
N SER A 288 -13.06 10.32 -8.28
CA SER A 288 -12.36 11.29 -9.14
C SER A 288 -12.05 10.75 -10.54
N PHE A 289 -11.94 9.42 -10.68
CA PHE A 289 -11.83 8.77 -11.99
C PHE A 289 -13.19 8.39 -12.56
N THR A 290 -14.12 7.89 -11.75
CA THR A 290 -15.36 7.29 -12.25
C THR A 290 -16.51 8.28 -12.40
N ASN A 291 -16.52 9.40 -11.66
CA ASN A 291 -17.64 10.33 -11.61
C ASN A 291 -17.36 11.60 -12.43
N GLU A 292 -18.17 11.81 -13.45
CA GLU A 292 -18.10 12.96 -14.36
C GLU A 292 -18.21 14.32 -13.62
N GLU A 293 -19.04 14.42 -12.58
CA GLU A 293 -19.20 15.65 -11.79
C GLU A 293 -17.93 16.03 -11.02
N LEU A 294 -17.05 15.05 -10.75
CA LEU A 294 -15.76 15.25 -10.11
C LEU A 294 -14.59 15.39 -11.09
N GLY A 295 -14.90 15.44 -12.40
CA GLY A 295 -13.91 15.52 -13.47
C GLY A 295 -13.40 14.16 -13.95
N GLY A 296 -14.09 13.10 -13.58
CA GLY A 296 -13.84 11.73 -14.02
C GLY A 296 -14.44 11.41 -15.39
N LEU A 297 -14.64 10.13 -15.65
CA LEU A 297 -15.15 9.63 -16.92
C LEU A 297 -16.55 10.17 -17.25
N PRO A 298 -16.80 10.56 -18.52
CA PRO A 298 -18.15 10.84 -18.98
C PRO A 298 -19.08 9.62 -18.76
N THR A 299 -20.26 9.85 -18.17
CA THR A 299 -21.22 8.78 -17.78
C THR A 299 -21.58 7.84 -18.92
N LYS A 300 -21.55 8.33 -20.19
CA LYS A 300 -21.77 7.48 -21.37
C LYS A 300 -20.74 6.37 -21.54
N LEU A 301 -19.57 6.47 -20.88
CA LEU A 301 -18.50 5.48 -20.93
C LEU A 301 -18.59 4.43 -19.81
N ASP A 302 -19.47 4.61 -18.83
CA ASP A 302 -19.65 3.68 -17.70
C ASP A 302 -19.70 2.19 -18.14
N PRO A 303 -20.47 1.81 -19.20
CA PRO A 303 -20.56 0.41 -19.60
C PRO A 303 -19.29 -0.15 -20.25
N ARG A 304 -18.36 0.72 -20.63
CA ARG A 304 -17.14 0.37 -21.38
C ARG A 304 -15.93 0.12 -20.50
N VAL A 305 -16.02 0.48 -19.22
CA VAL A 305 -14.88 0.43 -18.29
C VAL A 305 -15.20 -0.50 -17.12
N LEU A 306 -14.31 -1.47 -16.92
CA LEU A 306 -14.33 -2.32 -15.73
C LEU A 306 -13.14 -1.95 -14.84
N VAL A 307 -13.37 -1.87 -13.54
CA VAL A 307 -12.35 -1.47 -12.57
C VAL A 307 -12.12 -2.62 -11.59
N THR A 308 -10.87 -2.94 -11.30
CA THR A 308 -10.54 -3.82 -10.17
C THR A 308 -10.29 -3.00 -8.92
N ALA A 309 -10.65 -3.54 -7.75
CA ALA A 309 -10.33 -2.91 -6.47
C ALA A 309 -10.08 -3.98 -5.41
N ALA A 310 -9.18 -3.72 -4.47
CA ALA A 310 -9.02 -4.50 -3.26
C ALA A 310 -10.29 -4.39 -2.37
N GLY A 311 -10.22 -4.74 -1.11
CA GLY A 311 -11.32 -4.58 -0.16
C GLY A 311 -12.04 -5.89 0.18
N GLY A 312 -11.53 -7.05 -0.25
CA GLY A 312 -12.11 -8.36 0.00
C GLY A 312 -13.43 -8.60 -0.75
N ASP A 313 -13.96 -9.82 -0.67
CA ASP A 313 -15.20 -10.19 -1.33
C ASP A 313 -16.44 -9.72 -0.53
N PRO A 314 -17.22 -8.73 -1.02
CA PRO A 314 -18.44 -8.29 -0.34
C PRO A 314 -19.58 -9.29 -0.44
N SER A 315 -19.51 -10.31 -1.32
CA SER A 315 -20.53 -11.33 -1.50
C SER A 315 -20.33 -12.57 -0.63
N ALA A 316 -19.19 -12.74 0.02
CA ALA A 316 -18.80 -13.94 0.76
C ALA A 316 -19.61 -14.22 2.04
N GLY A 317 -20.63 -13.42 2.36
CA GLY A 317 -21.44 -13.61 3.57
C GLY A 317 -20.69 -13.40 4.88
N ASN A 318 -19.56 -12.68 4.85
CA ASN A 318 -18.68 -12.44 5.99
C ASN A 318 -19.36 -11.57 7.06
N PRO A 319 -19.61 -12.08 8.29
CA PRO A 319 -20.29 -11.33 9.34
C PRO A 319 -19.52 -10.08 9.79
N LEU A 320 -18.16 -10.14 9.80
CA LEU A 320 -17.33 -9.00 10.17
C LEU A 320 -17.42 -7.87 9.15
N ARG A 321 -17.55 -8.22 7.85
CA ARG A 321 -17.79 -7.24 6.81
C ARG A 321 -19.16 -6.61 6.93
N HIS A 322 -20.21 -7.38 7.16
CA HIS A 322 -21.56 -6.84 7.38
C HIS A 322 -21.59 -5.90 8.59
N ALA A 323 -20.93 -6.27 9.68
CA ALA A 323 -20.82 -5.42 10.87
C ALA A 323 -20.07 -4.13 10.56
N PHE A 324 -18.96 -4.18 9.80
CA PHE A 324 -18.24 -3.01 9.33
C PHE A 324 -19.12 -2.10 8.49
N VAL A 325 -19.72 -2.62 7.40
CA VAL A 325 -20.55 -1.83 6.49
C VAL A 325 -21.70 -1.15 7.25
N SER A 326 -22.39 -1.88 8.12
CA SER A 326 -23.48 -1.34 8.94
C SER A 326 -22.99 -0.21 9.87
N ALA A 327 -21.88 -0.39 10.56
CA ALA A 327 -21.33 0.61 11.48
C ALA A 327 -20.81 1.84 10.72
N TYR A 328 -20.11 1.61 9.62
CA TYR A 328 -19.53 2.67 8.78
C TYR A 328 -20.63 3.52 8.15
N THR A 329 -21.63 2.88 7.52
CA THR A 329 -22.72 3.59 6.83
C THR A 329 -23.54 4.46 7.77
N ARG A 330 -23.78 4.02 9.00
CA ARG A 330 -24.48 4.84 10.00
C ARG A 330 -23.75 6.11 10.37
N ARG A 331 -22.42 6.16 10.24
CA ARG A 331 -21.60 7.28 10.71
C ARG A 331 -21.09 8.16 9.57
N TYR A 332 -20.74 7.54 8.45
CA TYR A 332 -19.98 8.20 7.37
C TYR A 332 -20.66 8.11 6.00
N GLY A 333 -21.75 7.36 5.86
CA GLY A 333 -22.36 7.07 4.57
C GLY A 333 -21.81 5.82 3.91
N SER A 334 -22.06 5.66 2.61
CA SER A 334 -21.63 4.45 1.87
C SER A 334 -20.12 4.35 1.75
N PRO A 335 -19.51 3.22 2.14
CA PRO A 335 -18.07 3.04 2.01
C PRO A 335 -17.65 2.81 0.56
N LEU A 336 -16.54 3.41 0.16
CA LEU A 336 -15.73 2.95 -0.98
C LEU A 336 -15.02 1.64 -0.61
N PRO A 337 -14.53 0.85 -1.59
CA PRO A 337 -13.76 -0.36 -1.30
C PRO A 337 -12.63 -0.15 -0.29
N VAL A 338 -11.85 0.92 -0.43
CA VAL A 338 -10.69 1.23 0.43
C VAL A 338 -11.04 1.54 1.89
N ALA A 339 -12.31 1.88 2.20
CA ALA A 339 -12.71 2.15 3.57
C ALA A 339 -12.55 0.94 4.49
N VAL A 340 -12.82 -0.26 3.98
CA VAL A 340 -12.66 -1.50 4.75
C VAL A 340 -11.18 -1.86 4.90
N ASP A 341 -10.34 -1.51 3.93
CA ASP A 341 -8.90 -1.72 4.01
C ASP A 341 -8.29 -0.83 5.10
N GLY A 342 -8.68 0.45 5.17
CA GLY A 342 -8.28 1.35 6.26
C GLY A 342 -8.75 0.87 7.64
N TYR A 343 -9.97 0.35 7.72
CA TYR A 343 -10.50 -0.24 8.95
C TYR A 343 -9.70 -1.48 9.38
N GLU A 344 -9.39 -2.39 8.45
CA GLU A 344 -8.66 -3.60 8.77
C GLU A 344 -7.18 -3.33 9.04
N ALA A 345 -6.53 -2.40 8.33
CA ALA A 345 -5.16 -2.00 8.62
C ALA A 345 -5.02 -1.49 10.07
N MET A 346 -5.97 -0.68 10.54
CA MET A 346 -6.01 -0.26 11.95
C MET A 346 -6.25 -1.44 12.89
N ARG A 347 -7.20 -2.33 12.60
CA ARG A 347 -7.47 -3.52 13.44
C ARG A 347 -6.24 -4.43 13.54
N LEU A 348 -5.52 -4.63 12.44
CA LEU A 348 -4.29 -5.42 12.40
C LEU A 348 -3.22 -4.79 13.31
N LEU A 349 -2.97 -3.48 13.16
CA LEU A 349 -2.03 -2.75 13.99
C LEU A 349 -2.41 -2.80 15.48
N LEU A 350 -3.68 -2.56 15.82
CA LEU A 350 -4.18 -2.65 17.20
C LEU A 350 -4.03 -4.04 17.80
N SER A 351 -4.22 -5.08 16.99
CA SER A 351 -3.99 -6.48 17.39
C SER A 351 -2.52 -6.73 17.71
N ALA A 352 -1.62 -6.23 16.87
CA ALA A 352 -0.17 -6.33 17.07
C ALA A 352 0.27 -5.59 18.35
N VAL A 353 -0.22 -4.37 18.59
CA VAL A 353 0.04 -3.62 19.83
C VAL A 353 -0.50 -4.38 21.06
N ARG A 354 -1.70 -4.95 20.96
CA ARG A 354 -2.29 -5.76 22.04
C ARG A 354 -1.43 -6.99 22.35
N SER A 355 -0.94 -7.68 21.33
CA SER A 355 -0.06 -8.84 21.48
C SER A 355 1.27 -8.44 22.11
N ALA A 356 1.96 -7.45 21.55
CA ALA A 356 3.25 -6.96 22.01
C ALA A 356 3.23 -6.48 23.48
N THR A 357 2.11 -5.94 23.94
CA THR A 357 1.93 -5.42 25.30
C THR A 357 1.25 -6.41 26.26
N HIS A 358 0.97 -7.63 25.82
CA HIS A 358 0.16 -8.61 26.59
C HIS A 358 -1.16 -8.01 27.11
N GLY A 359 -1.90 -7.34 26.23
CA GLY A 359 -3.15 -6.66 26.56
C GLY A 359 -2.95 -5.38 27.38
N GLY A 360 -1.81 -4.73 27.26
CA GLY A 360 -1.46 -3.51 27.99
C GLY A 360 -0.91 -3.72 29.41
N ARG A 361 -0.54 -4.97 29.75
CA ARG A 361 0.04 -5.31 31.08
C ARG A 361 1.55 -5.13 31.13
N ARG A 362 2.26 -5.23 30.00
CA ARG A 362 3.70 -5.05 29.89
C ARG A 362 4.07 -3.72 29.23
N GLY A 363 5.34 -3.35 29.32
CA GLY A 363 5.93 -2.25 28.56
C GLY A 363 5.77 -2.48 27.06
N VAL A 364 5.82 -1.43 26.27
CA VAL A 364 5.71 -1.50 24.82
C VAL A 364 7.05 -1.19 24.18
N GLU A 365 7.42 -2.03 23.23
CA GLU A 365 8.59 -1.89 22.37
C GLU A 365 8.14 -1.93 20.91
N ARG A 366 8.62 -1.00 20.10
CA ARG A 366 8.25 -0.91 18.67
C ARG A 366 8.58 -2.19 17.91
N VAL A 367 9.77 -2.76 18.15
CA VAL A 367 10.22 -4.00 17.52
C VAL A 367 9.26 -5.16 17.80
N LYS A 368 8.68 -5.24 19.00
CA LYS A 368 7.70 -6.29 19.34
C LYS A 368 6.37 -6.13 18.61
N VAL A 369 6.00 -4.90 18.24
CA VAL A 369 4.82 -4.67 17.41
C VAL A 369 5.07 -5.14 15.96
N VAL A 370 6.26 -4.87 15.41
CA VAL A 370 6.66 -5.40 14.11
C VAL A 370 6.68 -6.92 14.10
N GLU A 371 7.30 -7.56 15.09
CA GLU A 371 7.29 -9.03 15.24
C GLU A 371 5.87 -9.60 15.31
N ALA A 372 4.97 -8.93 16.04
CA ALA A 372 3.59 -9.35 16.17
C ALA A 372 2.80 -9.25 14.87
N LEU A 373 3.09 -8.28 14.00
CA LEU A 373 2.51 -8.22 12.65
C LEU A 373 2.88 -9.45 11.82
N HIS A 374 4.17 -9.80 11.78
CA HIS A 374 4.67 -10.93 10.99
C HIS A 374 4.31 -12.32 11.57
N THR A 375 3.81 -12.38 12.79
CA THR A 375 3.26 -13.61 13.38
C THR A 375 1.74 -13.74 13.23
N THR A 376 1.12 -12.83 12.47
CA THR A 376 -0.32 -12.89 12.18
C THR A 376 -0.62 -14.08 11.26
N HIS A 377 -1.46 -15.00 11.74
CA HIS A 377 -1.96 -16.15 10.99
C HIS A 377 -3.46 -16.37 11.30
N ASP A 378 -4.16 -17.03 10.40
CA ASP A 378 -5.59 -17.38 10.51
C ASP A 378 -6.46 -16.22 10.98
N ARG A 379 -6.12 -15.00 10.48
CA ARG A 379 -6.78 -13.78 10.91
C ARG A 379 -8.14 -13.64 10.25
N GLU A 380 -9.20 -13.78 11.04
CA GLU A 380 -10.55 -13.42 10.61
C GLU A 380 -10.73 -11.91 10.51
N SER A 381 -11.15 -11.45 9.35
CA SER A 381 -11.28 -10.02 9.07
C SER A 381 -12.46 -9.72 8.13
N PRO A 382 -12.85 -8.44 8.00
CA PRO A 382 -13.82 -8.03 6.98
C PRO A 382 -13.37 -8.29 5.53
N LEU A 383 -12.06 -8.50 5.32
CA LEU A 383 -11.46 -8.81 4.00
C LEU A 383 -11.46 -10.30 3.69
N GLY A 384 -11.77 -11.16 4.66
CA GLY A 384 -11.65 -12.61 4.62
C GLY A 384 -10.67 -13.12 5.67
N VAL A 385 -10.29 -14.38 5.55
CA VAL A 385 -9.26 -14.99 6.42
C VAL A 385 -7.92 -14.88 5.74
N TYR A 386 -6.93 -14.36 6.44
CA TYR A 386 -5.58 -14.18 5.89
C TYR A 386 -4.48 -14.32 6.96
N ARG A 387 -3.24 -14.38 6.52
CA ARG A 387 -2.03 -14.20 7.32
C ARG A 387 -1.15 -13.12 6.71
N ILE A 388 -0.20 -12.62 7.48
CA ILE A 388 0.90 -11.80 6.97
C ILE A 388 2.12 -12.71 6.74
N GLU A 389 2.66 -12.63 5.55
CA GLU A 389 3.85 -13.36 5.16
C GLU A 389 5.13 -12.72 5.72
N ARG A 390 6.25 -13.44 5.63
CA ARG A 390 7.55 -12.96 6.17
C ARG A 390 8.05 -11.68 5.52
N ASN A 391 7.67 -11.43 4.27
CA ASN A 391 8.02 -10.21 3.55
C ASN A 391 7.11 -9.02 3.87
N GLY A 392 5.96 -9.25 4.54
CA GLY A 392 4.96 -8.23 4.87
C GLY A 392 3.70 -8.26 4.01
N ASP A 393 3.62 -9.15 3.04
CA ASP A 393 2.44 -9.32 2.19
C ASP A 393 1.30 -10.02 2.93
N THR A 394 0.08 -9.69 2.55
CA THR A 394 -1.11 -10.47 2.89
C THR A 394 -1.24 -11.70 2.00
N THR A 395 -1.90 -12.75 2.48
CA THR A 395 -2.28 -13.92 1.66
C THR A 395 -3.65 -13.80 1.03
N ILE A 396 -4.27 -12.63 1.03
CA ILE A 396 -5.47 -12.38 0.22
C ILE A 396 -5.05 -12.47 -1.26
N ASP A 397 -5.75 -13.31 -2.03
CA ASP A 397 -5.34 -13.74 -3.36
C ASP A 397 -6.29 -13.27 -4.48
N GLY A 398 -7.03 -12.20 -4.27
CA GLY A 398 -8.01 -11.76 -5.25
C GLY A 398 -8.37 -10.28 -5.17
N TYR A 399 -9.13 -9.87 -6.18
CA TYR A 399 -9.68 -8.52 -6.33
C TYR A 399 -11.16 -8.55 -6.68
N GLY A 400 -11.90 -7.55 -6.22
CA GLY A 400 -13.24 -7.27 -6.67
C GLY A 400 -13.21 -6.65 -8.07
N VAL A 401 -14.11 -7.11 -8.95
CA VAL A 401 -14.38 -6.49 -10.23
C VAL A 401 -15.63 -5.63 -10.09
N TYR A 402 -15.52 -4.38 -10.52
CA TYR A 402 -16.58 -3.39 -10.42
C TYR A 402 -16.99 -2.87 -11.80
N ARG A 403 -18.28 -2.64 -11.96
CA ARG A 403 -18.85 -1.83 -13.06
C ARG A 403 -19.03 -0.41 -12.58
N ILE A 404 -18.94 0.54 -13.48
CA ILE A 404 -19.32 1.92 -13.21
C ILE A 404 -20.81 2.07 -13.58
N VAL A 405 -21.59 2.65 -12.67
CA VAL A 405 -23.02 2.93 -12.90
C VAL A 405 -23.33 4.32 -12.35
N ASN A 406 -23.64 5.25 -13.22
CA ASN A 406 -23.85 6.67 -12.89
C ASN A 406 -22.66 7.23 -12.07
N GLY A 407 -21.45 6.98 -12.54
CA GLY A 407 -20.20 7.43 -11.91
C GLY A 407 -19.83 6.74 -10.60
N ALA A 408 -20.57 5.74 -10.16
CA ALA A 408 -20.30 5.00 -8.93
C ALA A 408 -19.85 3.57 -9.21
N LEU A 409 -18.87 3.11 -8.46
CA LEU A 409 -18.44 1.71 -8.50
C LEU A 409 -19.54 0.80 -7.94
N ARG A 410 -19.91 -0.23 -8.69
CA ARG A 410 -20.87 -1.28 -8.32
C ARG A 410 -20.18 -2.61 -8.40
N PHE A 411 -20.05 -3.30 -7.26
CA PHE A 411 -19.46 -4.63 -7.21
C PHE A 411 -20.19 -5.57 -8.16
N TRP A 412 -19.45 -6.29 -8.97
CA TRP A 412 -19.98 -7.28 -9.89
C TRP A 412 -19.61 -8.69 -9.44
N ARG A 413 -18.34 -8.97 -9.21
CA ARG A 413 -17.88 -10.28 -8.75
C ARG A 413 -16.51 -10.21 -8.10
N TRP A 414 -16.19 -11.21 -7.31
CA TRP A 414 -14.84 -11.45 -6.81
C TRP A 414 -14.07 -12.39 -7.75
N MET A 415 -12.79 -12.16 -7.95
CA MET A 415 -11.91 -13.03 -8.72
C MET A 415 -10.62 -13.24 -7.96
N THR A 416 -10.17 -14.51 -7.90
CA THR A 416 -8.85 -14.90 -7.38
C THR A 416 -7.83 -14.99 -8.52
N ALA A 417 -6.57 -14.89 -8.17
CA ALA A 417 -5.45 -15.07 -9.07
C ALA A 417 -5.32 -16.50 -9.59
#